data_f96f14c784ac71ac1a71785bdfa49ed1
#
_entry.id   f96f14c784ac71ac1a71785bdfa49ed1
#
_cell.length_a   1.000
_cell.length_b   1.000
_cell.length_c   1.000
_cell.angle_alpha   90.00
_cell.angle_beta   90.00
_cell.angle_gamma   90.00
#
_symmetry.space_group_name_H-M   'P 1'
#
loop_
_entity.id
_entity.type
_entity.pdbx_description
1 polymer ?
#
loop_
_entity_poly.entity_id
_entity_poly.type
_entity_poly.pdbx_seq_one_letter_code
_entity_poly.pdbx_strand_id
1 'polypeptide(L)'
;VYNAAYQLHRGARDITFLGVEATNLVYFLSNPNWANKTKSVKFATPKSVAMINDGRAPKLSYITPWLGNTKFGFSYTPDNAHRRGMVSRYTDYEKTMDGYVWAMQNKWQLSSSVLYTSAGYGIFNRTDKEASVGVRWQKGSFNLGAGYKKAYVDGKENAIATARVNAFLPAYFDNYRESEVWNFSLGYDFGRYKTNVAYFQSEAANTRHRDVFYLWSNAYRLSKNLDIVMIGSYLNAHGDKAHSDDNAKGYALIGGLAFRF
;
A
#
# COMPACT_ATOMS: atom_id res chain seq x y z
N VAL A 1 14.48 -4.01 3.19
CA VAL A 1 14.02 -5.03 2.21
C VAL A 1 12.54 -5.24 2.45
N TYR A 2 11.75 -5.35 1.38
CA TYR A 2 10.32 -5.64 1.45
C TYR A 2 10.09 -7.15 1.61
N ASN A 3 8.96 -7.53 2.24
CA ASN A 3 8.59 -8.94 2.41
C ASN A 3 8.20 -9.61 1.08
N ALA A 4 8.07 -10.94 1.12
CA ALA A 4 7.77 -11.74 -0.07
C ALA A 4 6.44 -11.39 -0.72
N ALA A 5 5.39 -11.08 0.07
CA ALA A 5 4.09 -10.71 -0.47
C ALA A 5 4.13 -9.38 -1.23
N TYR A 6 4.86 -8.39 -0.71
CA TYR A 6 5.09 -7.15 -1.43
C TYR A 6 5.81 -7.39 -2.77
N GLN A 7 6.88 -8.18 -2.76
CA GLN A 7 7.69 -8.44 -3.95
C GLN A 7 6.92 -9.22 -5.03
N LEU A 8 6.06 -10.15 -4.62
CA LEU A 8 5.27 -10.99 -5.52
C LEU A 8 3.92 -10.37 -5.91
N HIS A 9 3.50 -9.29 -5.27
CA HIS A 9 2.20 -8.65 -5.57
C HIS A 9 2.12 -8.18 -7.02
N ARG A 10 0.98 -8.42 -7.66
CA ARG A 10 0.66 -8.01 -9.03
C ARG A 10 -0.75 -7.43 -9.07
N GLY A 11 -0.86 -6.17 -8.73
CA GLY A 11 -2.09 -5.40 -8.81
C GLY A 11 -1.98 -4.27 -9.84
N ALA A 12 -2.53 -3.09 -9.53
CA ALA A 12 -2.40 -1.89 -10.32
C ALA A 12 -0.93 -1.61 -10.65
N ARG A 13 -0.66 -1.10 -11.86
CA ARG A 13 0.70 -0.92 -12.35
C ARG A 13 1.27 0.43 -11.96
N ASP A 14 2.49 0.43 -11.40
CA ASP A 14 3.32 1.62 -11.26
C ASP A 14 4.25 1.80 -12.45
N ILE A 15 4.17 2.95 -13.11
CA ILE A 15 5.03 3.31 -14.22
C ILE A 15 6.02 4.42 -13.88
N THR A 16 5.90 5.04 -12.72
CA THR A 16 6.68 6.21 -12.36
C THR A 16 7.77 5.94 -11.33
N PHE A 17 7.77 4.77 -10.69
CA PHE A 17 8.66 4.41 -9.59
C PHE A 17 8.56 5.34 -8.36
N LEU A 18 7.62 6.29 -8.35
CA LEU A 18 7.37 7.18 -7.23
C LEU A 18 6.42 6.58 -6.18
N GLY A 19 6.01 5.35 -6.41
CA GLY A 19 5.02 4.64 -5.61
C GLY A 19 3.61 4.96 -6.09
N VAL A 20 3.00 4.04 -6.80
CA VAL A 20 1.70 4.20 -7.49
C VAL A 20 0.52 4.29 -6.58
N GLU A 21 0.69 3.76 -5.44
CA GLU A 21 -0.40 3.84 -4.53
C GLU A 21 -0.38 5.24 -3.92
N ALA A 22 -0.58 6.27 -4.74
CA ALA A 22 -0.94 7.66 -4.47
C ALA A 22 -0.61 8.24 -3.09
N THR A 23 -0.16 7.41 -2.22
CA THR A 23 -0.08 7.62 -0.78
C THR A 23 1.02 8.58 -0.40
N ASN A 24 2.04 8.69 -1.24
CA ASN A 24 3.08 9.71 -1.05
C ASN A 24 2.60 11.12 -1.43
N LEU A 25 1.63 11.23 -2.35
CA LEU A 25 1.05 12.52 -2.75
C LEU A 25 0.27 13.19 -1.63
N VAL A 26 -0.19 12.41 -0.71
CA VAL A 26 -0.86 12.78 0.53
C VAL A 26 -0.04 13.74 1.39
N TYR A 27 1.25 13.55 1.45
CA TYR A 27 2.13 14.41 2.25
C TYR A 27 2.22 15.85 1.71
N PHE A 28 1.78 16.09 0.49
CA PHE A 28 1.74 17.40 -0.12
C PHE A 28 0.40 18.11 0.06
N LEU A 29 -0.61 17.43 0.62
CA LEU A 29 -1.92 18.01 0.88
C LEU A 29 -2.00 18.47 2.33
N SER A 30 -2.45 19.69 2.55
CA SER A 30 -2.77 20.23 3.87
C SER A 30 -4.29 20.22 4.07
N ASN A 31 -4.72 19.92 5.29
CA ASN A 31 -6.13 20.06 5.66
C ASN A 31 -6.39 21.52 6.09
N PRO A 32 -7.18 22.29 5.33
CA PRO A 32 -7.45 23.69 5.64
C PRO A 32 -8.25 23.90 6.93
N ASN A 33 -8.95 22.87 7.42
CA ASN A 33 -9.78 22.93 8.60
C ASN A 33 -8.98 22.78 9.91
N TRP A 34 -7.70 22.43 9.84
CA TRP A 34 -6.89 22.33 11.05
C TRP A 34 -6.37 23.69 11.49
N ALA A 35 -6.43 23.95 12.80
CA ALA A 35 -5.91 25.16 13.41
C ALA A 35 -4.41 25.38 13.10
N ASN A 36 -3.68 24.30 12.86
CA ASN A 36 -2.30 24.33 12.39
C ASN A 36 -2.25 23.83 10.93
N LYS A 37 -2.29 24.75 9.99
CA LYS A 37 -2.27 24.51 8.54
C LYS A 37 -1.00 23.80 8.03
N THR A 38 0.00 23.61 8.86
CA THR A 38 1.24 22.90 8.52
C THR A 38 1.15 21.39 8.67
N LYS A 39 0.06 20.87 9.25
CA LYS A 39 -0.14 19.42 9.37
C LYS A 39 -0.68 18.86 8.06
N SER A 40 0.01 17.84 7.54
CA SER A 40 -0.49 17.06 6.41
C SER A 40 -1.81 16.38 6.76
N VAL A 41 -2.63 16.12 5.74
CA VAL A 41 -3.87 15.34 5.89
C VAL A 41 -3.54 14.03 6.59
N LYS A 42 -4.26 13.71 7.66
CA LYS A 42 -4.15 12.41 8.31
C LYS A 42 -5.02 11.43 7.55
N PHE A 43 -4.40 10.33 7.16
CA PHE A 43 -5.12 9.22 6.55
C PHE A 43 -5.42 8.19 7.61
N ALA A 44 -6.68 7.91 7.71
CA ALA A 44 -7.21 6.92 8.61
C ALA A 44 -7.02 5.48 8.11
N THR A 45 -6.42 5.27 6.95
CA THR A 45 -6.56 4.00 6.26
C THR A 45 -5.23 3.50 5.69
N PRO A 46 -5.07 2.20 5.46
CA PRO A 46 -3.88 1.66 4.82
C PRO A 46 -3.67 2.31 3.46
N LYS A 47 -2.41 2.54 3.14
CA LYS A 47 -1.98 3.28 1.97
C LYS A 47 -1.53 2.38 0.82
N SER A 48 -1.74 1.08 0.92
CA SER A 48 -1.25 0.11 -0.05
C SER A 48 -2.08 -1.14 -0.08
N VAL A 49 -2.36 -1.65 -1.27
CA VAL A 49 -2.88 -3.00 -1.49
C VAL A 49 -1.79 -4.05 -1.23
N ALA A 50 -0.53 -3.71 -1.44
CA ALA A 50 0.57 -4.58 -1.08
C ALA A 50 0.76 -4.64 0.45
N MET A 51 1.22 -5.78 0.94
CA MET A 51 1.42 -6.00 2.37
C MET A 51 2.73 -5.33 2.81
N ILE A 52 2.62 -4.28 3.62
CA ILE A 52 3.76 -3.48 4.09
C ILE A 52 3.79 -3.32 5.62
N ASN A 53 2.98 -4.09 6.35
CA ASN A 53 2.82 -3.88 7.78
C ASN A 53 4.08 -4.19 8.61
N ASP A 54 4.99 -4.99 8.08
CA ASP A 54 6.33 -5.22 8.64
C ASP A 54 7.36 -4.12 8.25
N GLY A 55 6.97 -3.17 7.42
CA GLY A 55 7.77 -2.01 7.04
C GLY A 55 9.21 -2.35 6.64
N ARG A 56 10.16 -1.62 7.23
CA ARG A 56 11.61 -1.79 7.02
C ARG A 56 12.29 -2.62 8.10
N ALA A 57 11.54 -3.32 8.95
CA ALA A 57 12.13 -4.19 9.97
C ALA A 57 13.10 -5.22 9.34
N PRO A 58 14.17 -5.60 10.04
CA PRO A 58 15.05 -6.69 9.62
C PRO A 58 14.24 -7.96 9.38
N LYS A 59 14.46 -8.61 8.25
CA LYS A 59 13.70 -9.82 7.88
C LYS A 59 14.50 -10.76 7.02
N LEU A 60 14.19 -12.03 7.13
CA LEU A 60 14.62 -13.07 6.20
C LEU A 60 13.50 -13.32 5.21
N SER A 61 13.81 -13.24 3.92
CA SER A 61 12.84 -13.51 2.86
C SER A 61 13.41 -14.50 1.87
N TYR A 62 12.61 -15.48 1.51
CA TYR A 62 12.92 -16.44 0.45
C TYR A 62 11.82 -16.43 -0.60
N ILE A 63 12.22 -16.36 -1.85
CA ILE A 63 11.33 -16.46 -3.02
C ILE A 63 11.88 -17.58 -3.90
N THR A 64 11.04 -18.56 -4.22
CA THR A 64 11.44 -19.66 -5.08
C THR A 64 11.77 -19.16 -6.50
N PRO A 65 12.61 -19.86 -7.26
CA PRO A 65 12.56 -19.79 -8.71
C PRO A 65 11.14 -20.07 -9.23
N TRP A 66 10.92 -19.86 -10.52
CA TRP A 66 9.68 -20.29 -11.16
C TRP A 66 9.56 -21.81 -11.13
N LEU A 67 8.52 -22.31 -10.49
CA LEU A 67 8.12 -23.71 -10.49
C LEU A 67 6.94 -23.85 -11.48
N GLY A 68 7.27 -24.10 -12.75
CA GLY A 68 6.30 -23.95 -13.82
C GLY A 68 5.81 -22.49 -13.93
N ASN A 69 4.53 -22.29 -13.75
CA ASN A 69 3.91 -20.96 -13.82
C ASN A 69 3.80 -20.26 -12.47
N THR A 70 4.34 -20.83 -11.39
CA THR A 70 4.13 -20.38 -10.03
C THR A 70 5.45 -20.03 -9.34
N LYS A 71 5.43 -18.99 -8.52
CA LYS A 71 6.44 -18.69 -7.49
C LYS A 71 5.79 -18.65 -6.14
N PHE A 72 6.51 -19.13 -5.14
CA PHE A 72 6.14 -18.98 -3.73
C PHE A 72 7.14 -18.07 -3.03
N GLY A 73 6.68 -17.42 -1.99
CA GLY A 73 7.51 -16.57 -1.16
C GLY A 73 7.15 -16.70 0.31
N PHE A 74 8.15 -16.60 1.15
CA PHE A 74 8.02 -16.59 2.59
C PHE A 74 8.91 -15.50 3.16
N SER A 75 8.44 -14.81 4.20
CA SER A 75 9.25 -13.88 4.98
C SER A 75 9.00 -14.07 6.46
N TYR A 76 10.08 -14.00 7.21
CA TYR A 76 10.09 -13.98 8.68
C TYR A 76 10.72 -12.70 9.17
N THR A 77 10.04 -12.01 10.06
CA THR A 77 10.48 -10.77 10.72
C THR A 77 10.53 -11.04 12.22
N PRO A 78 11.72 -11.22 12.82
CA PRO A 78 11.85 -11.62 14.22
C PRO A 78 11.42 -10.52 15.20
N ASP A 79 11.47 -9.25 14.77
CA ASP A 79 11.05 -8.13 15.59
C ASP A 79 10.38 -7.07 14.69
N ASN A 80 9.06 -7.02 14.74
CA ASN A 80 8.26 -6.06 13.99
C ASN A 80 8.05 -4.72 14.74
N ALA A 81 8.50 -4.62 15.98
CA ALA A 81 8.39 -3.38 16.77
C ALA A 81 9.13 -2.22 16.12
N HIS A 82 10.26 -2.50 15.47
CA HIS A 82 11.11 -1.53 14.78
C HIS A 82 10.69 -1.20 13.34
N ARG A 83 9.49 -1.60 12.93
CA ARG A 83 9.00 -1.45 11.54
C ARG A 83 9.04 -0.04 10.95
N ARG A 84 9.09 1.00 11.78
CA ARG A 84 9.04 2.41 11.33
C ARG A 84 10.24 3.25 11.78
N GLY A 85 11.29 2.65 12.31
CA GLY A 85 12.39 3.42 12.91
C GLY A 85 11.95 4.25 14.11
N MET A 86 10.73 4.08 14.59
CA MET A 86 10.30 4.62 15.87
C MET A 86 10.89 3.71 16.95
N VAL A 87 11.81 4.25 17.71
CA VAL A 87 12.12 3.68 19.03
C VAL A 87 10.82 3.81 19.81
N SER A 88 10.09 2.71 19.88
CA SER A 88 8.87 2.67 20.66
C SER A 88 9.25 2.93 22.11
N ARG A 89 8.81 4.05 22.67
CA ARG A 89 8.84 4.27 24.13
C ARG A 89 7.94 3.27 24.87
N TYR A 90 7.35 2.33 24.15
CA TYR A 90 6.39 1.32 24.61
C TYR A 90 7.01 -0.07 24.65
N THR A 91 8.31 -0.17 24.96
CA THR A 91 9.09 -1.41 24.98
C THR A 91 8.59 -2.48 25.95
N ASP A 92 7.73 -2.14 26.90
CA ASP A 92 7.25 -3.11 27.89
C ASP A 92 6.05 -3.97 27.42
N TYR A 93 5.46 -3.67 26.26
CA TYR A 93 4.21 -4.29 25.82
C TYR A 93 4.38 -5.45 24.85
N GLU A 94 5.54 -5.58 24.23
CA GLU A 94 5.60 -6.38 23.01
C GLU A 94 6.89 -7.20 22.94
N LYS A 95 7.04 -8.12 23.88
CA LYS A 95 8.21 -9.00 23.98
C LYS A 95 8.39 -9.96 22.79
N THR A 96 7.40 -10.12 21.90
CA THR A 96 7.52 -10.98 20.71
C THR A 96 6.59 -10.48 19.61
N MET A 97 7.13 -9.68 18.72
CA MET A 97 6.40 -9.19 17.55
C MET A 97 6.86 -9.87 16.27
N ASP A 98 6.92 -11.19 16.32
CA ASP A 98 7.25 -11.98 15.15
C ASP A 98 6.23 -11.75 14.02
N GLY A 99 6.73 -11.55 12.83
CA GLY A 99 5.94 -11.42 11.61
C GLY A 99 6.21 -12.56 10.65
N TYR A 100 5.16 -13.16 10.13
CA TYR A 100 5.22 -14.21 9.12
C TYR A 100 4.40 -13.80 7.91
N VAL A 101 4.98 -13.92 6.72
CA VAL A 101 4.30 -13.61 5.47
C VAL A 101 4.50 -14.71 4.47
N TRP A 102 3.41 -15.20 3.90
CA TRP A 102 3.37 -16.15 2.79
C TRP A 102 2.85 -15.46 1.55
N ALA A 103 3.37 -15.85 0.41
CA ALA A 103 2.95 -15.29 -0.86
C ALA A 103 3.03 -16.30 -1.99
N MET A 104 2.19 -16.07 -2.99
CA MET A 104 2.18 -16.80 -4.25
C MET A 104 1.98 -15.84 -5.40
N GLN A 105 2.65 -16.11 -6.50
CA GLN A 105 2.43 -15.43 -7.78
C GLN A 105 2.35 -16.46 -8.89
N ASN A 106 1.34 -16.33 -9.74
CA ASN A 106 1.25 -17.12 -10.98
C ASN A 106 1.45 -16.22 -12.20
N LYS A 107 1.98 -16.81 -13.25
CA LYS A 107 2.11 -16.22 -14.58
C LYS A 107 1.55 -17.16 -15.62
N TRP A 108 0.48 -16.77 -16.26
CA TRP A 108 -0.19 -17.53 -17.31
C TRP A 108 0.09 -16.91 -18.66
N GLN A 109 0.77 -17.67 -19.52
CA GLN A 109 0.99 -17.26 -20.92
C GLN A 109 -0.24 -17.70 -21.72
N LEU A 110 -1.03 -16.73 -22.13
CA LEU A 110 -2.17 -16.91 -23.03
C LEU A 110 -1.68 -16.56 -24.44
N SER A 111 -2.32 -17.05 -25.51
CA SER A 111 -1.81 -16.93 -26.89
C SER A 111 -1.23 -15.55 -27.24
N SER A 112 -1.91 -14.47 -26.94
CA SER A 112 -1.48 -13.09 -27.24
C SER A 112 -1.37 -12.18 -26.01
N SER A 113 -1.49 -12.73 -24.80
CA SER A 113 -1.50 -11.94 -23.56
C SER A 113 -0.85 -12.71 -22.41
N VAL A 114 -0.52 -11.98 -21.35
CA VAL A 114 -0.01 -12.54 -20.11
C VAL A 114 -0.92 -12.13 -18.97
N LEU A 115 -1.33 -13.10 -18.16
CA LEU A 115 -2.08 -12.89 -16.94
C LEU A 115 -1.19 -13.22 -15.75
N TYR A 116 -1.04 -12.27 -14.85
CA TYR A 116 -0.43 -12.47 -13.54
C TYR A 116 -1.52 -12.48 -12.48
N THR A 117 -1.44 -13.41 -11.54
CA THR A 117 -2.23 -13.40 -10.31
C THR A 117 -1.29 -13.48 -9.12
N SER A 118 -1.66 -12.89 -8.02
CA SER A 118 -0.89 -12.94 -6.77
C SER A 118 -1.81 -13.03 -5.57
N ALA A 119 -1.35 -13.71 -4.54
CA ALA A 119 -1.99 -13.75 -3.24
C ALA A 119 -0.92 -13.66 -2.15
N GLY A 120 -1.26 -13.01 -1.06
CA GLY A 120 -0.41 -12.92 0.12
C GLY A 120 -1.24 -13.02 1.39
N TYR A 121 -0.66 -13.60 2.41
CA TYR A 121 -1.21 -13.65 3.76
C TYR A 121 -0.10 -13.40 4.77
N GLY A 122 -0.36 -12.56 5.76
CA GLY A 122 0.61 -12.24 6.79
C GLY A 122 -0.03 -12.20 8.17
N ILE A 123 0.75 -12.60 9.17
CA ILE A 123 0.46 -12.48 10.58
C ILE A 123 1.54 -11.60 11.18
N PHE A 124 1.13 -10.50 11.79
CA PHE A 124 2.01 -9.52 12.40
C PHE A 124 1.60 -9.36 13.86
N ASN A 125 2.58 -9.37 14.77
CA ASN A 125 2.31 -9.13 16.20
C ASN A 125 1.24 -10.07 16.79
N ARG A 126 1.17 -11.31 16.36
CA ARG A 126 0.18 -12.32 16.78
C ARG A 126 -1.28 -11.98 16.46
N THR A 127 -1.65 -10.71 16.46
CA THR A 127 -3.04 -10.24 16.36
C THR A 127 -3.35 -9.62 15.00
N ASP A 128 -2.41 -8.89 14.44
CA ASP A 128 -2.60 -8.18 13.19
C ASP A 128 -2.41 -9.14 12.02
N LYS A 129 -3.42 -9.27 11.19
CA LYS A 129 -3.40 -10.15 10.01
C LYS A 129 -3.74 -9.34 8.76
N GLU A 130 -3.09 -9.67 7.67
CA GLU A 130 -3.40 -9.10 6.36
C GLU A 130 -3.55 -10.20 5.32
N ALA A 131 -4.52 -10.03 4.44
CA ALA A 131 -4.66 -10.83 3.24
C ALA A 131 -4.70 -9.90 2.03
N SER A 132 -3.97 -10.22 0.98
CA SER A 132 -3.97 -9.44 -0.27
C SER A 132 -4.07 -10.33 -1.48
N VAL A 133 -4.75 -9.83 -2.50
CA VAL A 133 -4.81 -10.46 -3.82
C VAL A 133 -4.57 -9.40 -4.89
N GLY A 134 -4.04 -9.83 -6.01
CA GLY A 134 -3.81 -8.95 -7.14
C GLY A 134 -3.89 -9.69 -8.46
N VAL A 135 -4.34 -8.99 -9.48
CA VAL A 135 -4.40 -9.47 -10.85
C VAL A 135 -3.84 -8.40 -11.79
N ARG A 136 -3.07 -8.82 -12.78
CA ARG A 136 -2.58 -7.96 -13.86
C ARG A 136 -2.64 -8.71 -15.18
N TRP A 137 -3.32 -8.12 -16.13
CA TRP A 137 -3.40 -8.61 -17.49
C TRP A 137 -2.66 -7.67 -18.44
N GLN A 138 -1.90 -8.25 -19.36
CA GLN A 138 -1.10 -7.52 -20.34
C GLN A 138 -1.37 -8.09 -21.72
N LYS A 139 -1.76 -7.25 -22.67
CA LYS A 139 -1.96 -7.61 -24.06
C LYS A 139 -1.42 -6.51 -24.97
N GLY A 140 -0.35 -6.81 -25.72
CA GLY A 140 0.34 -5.79 -26.51
C GLY A 140 0.76 -4.62 -25.64
N SER A 141 0.29 -3.43 -25.98
CA SER A 141 0.55 -2.19 -25.23
C SER A 141 -0.37 -1.97 -24.04
N PHE A 142 -1.47 -2.72 -23.91
CA PHE A 142 -2.44 -2.54 -22.84
C PHE A 142 -2.05 -3.29 -21.55
N ASN A 143 -2.32 -2.64 -20.44
CA ASN A 143 -2.17 -3.19 -19.10
C ASN A 143 -3.41 -2.89 -18.27
N LEU A 144 -4.03 -3.92 -17.71
CA LEU A 144 -5.07 -3.80 -16.70
C LEU A 144 -4.56 -4.39 -15.39
N GLY A 145 -4.81 -3.73 -14.30
CA GLY A 145 -4.42 -4.24 -12.99
C GLY A 145 -5.49 -3.93 -11.95
N ALA A 146 -5.71 -4.86 -11.04
CA ALA A 146 -6.58 -4.69 -9.88
C ALA A 146 -5.95 -5.36 -8.67
N GLY A 147 -6.22 -4.84 -7.50
CA GLY A 147 -5.78 -5.41 -6.25
C GLY A 147 -6.75 -5.14 -5.12
N TYR A 148 -6.74 -6.02 -4.15
CA TYR A 148 -7.51 -5.92 -2.92
C TYR A 148 -6.66 -6.37 -1.74
N LYS A 149 -6.81 -5.67 -0.61
CA LYS A 149 -6.25 -6.07 0.67
C LYS A 149 -7.26 -5.86 1.77
N LYS A 150 -7.31 -6.82 2.68
CA LYS A 150 -8.01 -6.71 3.95
C LYS A 150 -7.03 -6.87 5.10
N ALA A 151 -7.08 -5.95 6.04
CA ALA A 151 -6.39 -6.02 7.32
C ALA A 151 -7.43 -6.23 8.42
N TYR A 152 -7.14 -7.10 9.37
CA TYR A 152 -8.01 -7.39 10.49
C TYR A 152 -7.20 -7.77 11.74
N VAL A 153 -7.83 -7.64 12.91
CA VAL A 153 -7.21 -7.89 14.21
C VAL A 153 -8.02 -8.93 14.99
N ASP A 154 -7.37 -9.89 15.59
CA ASP A 154 -8.04 -10.94 16.38
C ASP A 154 -8.61 -10.37 17.70
N GLY A 155 -9.89 -10.66 17.96
CA GLY A 155 -10.80 -9.84 18.76
C GLY A 155 -10.57 -9.69 20.28
N LYS A 156 -9.80 -10.54 20.98
CA LYS A 156 -9.71 -10.42 22.45
C LYS A 156 -8.56 -9.54 22.95
N GLU A 157 -7.44 -9.54 22.25
CA GLU A 157 -6.30 -8.67 22.59
C GLU A 157 -6.52 -7.23 22.12
N ASN A 158 -7.43 -7.03 21.17
CA ASN A 158 -7.77 -5.72 20.63
C ASN A 158 -8.31 -4.78 21.71
N ALA A 159 -9.18 -5.27 22.61
CA ALA A 159 -9.75 -4.45 23.68
C ALA A 159 -8.71 -3.95 24.69
N ILE A 160 -7.70 -4.76 24.99
CA ILE A 160 -6.63 -4.39 25.93
C ILE A 160 -5.61 -3.45 25.25
N ALA A 161 -5.23 -3.71 24.02
CA ALA A 161 -4.35 -2.85 23.26
C ALA A 161 -5.02 -1.49 22.98
N THR A 162 -6.30 -1.50 22.62
CA THR A 162 -7.12 -0.30 22.40
C THR A 162 -7.25 0.54 23.68
N ALA A 163 -7.59 -0.07 24.80
CA ALA A 163 -7.73 0.67 26.07
C ALA A 163 -6.40 1.32 26.53
N ARG A 164 -5.27 0.72 26.22
CA ARG A 164 -3.95 1.21 26.63
C ARG A 164 -3.37 2.25 25.66
N VAL A 165 -3.60 2.08 24.39
CA VAL A 165 -3.19 3.04 23.35
C VAL A 165 -4.02 4.31 23.44
N ASN A 166 -5.32 4.20 23.74
CA ASN A 166 -6.23 5.35 23.95
C ASN A 166 -5.85 6.25 25.12
N ALA A 167 -5.11 5.75 26.12
CA ALA A 167 -4.61 6.58 27.21
C ALA A 167 -3.51 7.57 26.78
N PHE A 168 -2.83 7.33 25.64
CA PHE A 168 -1.67 8.11 25.20
C PHE A 168 -1.73 8.60 23.75
N LEU A 169 -2.52 7.95 22.91
CA LEU A 169 -2.77 8.38 21.53
C LEU A 169 -4.26 8.69 21.39
N PRO A 170 -4.63 9.74 20.67
CA PRO A 170 -6.04 9.98 20.37
C PRO A 170 -6.66 8.71 19.80
N ALA A 171 -7.90 8.39 20.18
CA ALA A 171 -8.71 7.25 19.73
C ALA A 171 -8.70 7.00 18.19
N TYR A 172 -8.22 7.96 17.50
CA TYR A 172 -7.98 8.07 16.08
C TYR A 172 -7.04 7.00 15.49
N PHE A 173 -6.09 6.45 16.27
CA PHE A 173 -5.12 5.47 15.74
C PHE A 173 -5.60 4.02 15.80
N ASP A 174 -6.60 3.70 16.59
CA ASP A 174 -7.07 2.33 16.78
C ASP A 174 -7.93 1.81 15.63
N ASN A 175 -8.60 2.71 14.94
CA ASN A 175 -9.49 2.36 13.84
C ASN A 175 -8.77 1.91 12.56
N TYR A 176 -7.43 2.02 12.53
CA TYR A 176 -6.61 1.70 11.36
C TYR A 176 -6.27 0.22 11.19
N ARG A 177 -6.48 -0.58 12.22
CA ARG A 177 -6.08 -1.98 12.23
C ARG A 177 -6.96 -2.83 11.35
N GLU A 178 -8.26 -2.52 11.33
CA GLU A 178 -9.22 -3.17 10.45
C GLU A 178 -9.56 -2.27 9.28
N SER A 179 -9.28 -2.75 8.08
CA SER A 179 -9.42 -1.92 6.90
C SER A 179 -9.45 -2.72 5.62
N GLU A 180 -10.03 -2.12 4.60
CA GLU A 180 -10.06 -2.67 3.25
C GLU A 180 -9.47 -1.66 2.27
N VAL A 181 -8.75 -2.19 1.28
CA VAL A 181 -8.09 -1.38 0.26
C VAL A 181 -8.33 -1.99 -1.10
N TRP A 182 -8.68 -1.15 -2.05
CA TRP A 182 -8.89 -1.49 -3.45
C TRP A 182 -8.02 -0.64 -4.34
N ASN A 183 -7.47 -1.20 -5.38
CA ASN A 183 -6.91 -0.43 -6.47
C ASN A 183 -7.29 -1.02 -7.82
N PHE A 184 -7.33 -0.16 -8.82
CA PHE A 184 -7.57 -0.52 -10.20
C PHE A 184 -6.72 0.38 -11.11
N SER A 185 -6.19 -0.16 -12.20
CA SER A 185 -5.44 0.65 -13.17
C SER A 185 -5.64 0.19 -14.60
N LEU A 186 -5.60 1.16 -15.50
CA LEU A 186 -5.53 0.97 -16.95
C LEU A 186 -4.31 1.72 -17.48
N GLY A 187 -3.41 1.00 -18.12
CA GLY A 187 -2.19 1.56 -18.70
C GLY A 187 -2.05 1.25 -20.19
N TYR A 188 -1.35 2.14 -20.87
CA TYR A 188 -0.97 1.96 -22.28
C TYR A 188 0.48 2.39 -22.52
N ASP A 189 1.21 1.57 -23.27
CA ASP A 189 2.62 1.77 -23.60
C ASP A 189 2.78 2.12 -25.10
N PHE A 190 3.30 3.33 -25.40
CA PHE A 190 3.59 3.82 -26.76
C PHE A 190 5.10 3.80 -27.04
N GLY A 191 5.73 2.67 -26.97
CA GLY A 191 7.18 2.58 -27.13
C GLY A 191 7.95 3.31 -26.03
N ARG A 192 8.41 4.54 -26.27
CA ARG A 192 9.13 5.34 -25.27
C ARG A 192 8.22 6.02 -24.25
N TYR A 193 6.96 6.20 -24.57
CA TYR A 193 5.99 6.85 -23.72
C TYR A 193 5.05 5.83 -23.07
N LYS A 194 4.73 6.03 -21.81
CA LYS A 194 3.80 5.21 -21.05
C LYS A 194 2.83 6.11 -20.33
N THR A 195 1.57 5.74 -20.33
CA THR A 195 0.54 6.41 -19.54
C THR A 195 -0.26 5.40 -18.72
N ASN A 196 -0.77 5.84 -17.59
CA ASN A 196 -1.59 5.00 -16.73
C ASN A 196 -2.58 5.86 -15.96
N VAL A 197 -3.82 5.42 -15.88
CA VAL A 197 -4.83 5.95 -14.97
C VAL A 197 -5.11 4.91 -13.91
N ALA A 198 -5.30 5.35 -12.67
CA ALA A 198 -5.57 4.45 -11.58
C ALA A 198 -6.58 5.05 -10.60
N TYR A 199 -7.31 4.15 -9.99
CA TYR A 199 -8.20 4.40 -8.87
C TYR A 199 -7.68 3.66 -7.65
N PHE A 200 -7.73 4.31 -6.50
CA PHE A 200 -7.39 3.72 -5.22
C PHE A 200 -8.44 4.13 -4.21
N GLN A 201 -8.90 3.18 -3.42
CA GLN A 201 -9.78 3.43 -2.29
C GLN A 201 -9.29 2.64 -1.09
N SER A 202 -9.30 3.27 0.06
CA SER A 202 -9.12 2.59 1.33
C SER A 202 -10.21 3.03 2.32
N GLU A 203 -10.63 2.09 3.16
CA GLU A 203 -11.72 2.27 4.10
C GLU A 203 -11.39 1.60 5.43
N ALA A 204 -11.65 2.29 6.54
CA ALA A 204 -11.50 1.71 7.86
C ALA A 204 -12.81 1.01 8.27
N ALA A 205 -12.72 -0.26 8.73
CA ALA A 205 -13.89 -1.10 8.97
C ALA A 205 -14.81 -0.58 10.08
N ASN A 206 -14.25 0.02 11.13
CA ASN A 206 -15.00 0.46 12.32
C ASN A 206 -15.37 1.95 12.30
N THR A 207 -15.03 2.65 11.26
CA THR A 207 -15.35 4.07 11.06
C THR A 207 -15.84 4.28 9.65
N ARG A 208 -16.42 5.44 9.37
CA ARG A 208 -16.78 5.81 8.00
C ARG A 208 -15.66 6.55 7.26
N HIS A 209 -14.43 6.45 7.79
CA HIS A 209 -13.28 7.01 7.12
C HIS A 209 -13.02 6.27 5.81
N ARG A 210 -13.00 7.02 4.74
CA ARG A 210 -12.73 6.52 3.39
C ARG A 210 -11.88 7.52 2.64
N ASP A 211 -10.78 7.04 2.07
CA ASP A 211 -9.88 7.83 1.24
C ASP A 211 -9.93 7.32 -0.19
N VAL A 212 -10.20 8.21 -1.12
CA VAL A 212 -10.31 7.91 -2.55
C VAL A 212 -9.30 8.73 -3.32
N PHE A 213 -8.56 8.08 -4.21
CA PHE A 213 -7.59 8.71 -5.09
C PHE A 213 -7.87 8.36 -6.54
N TYR A 214 -7.79 9.36 -7.38
CA TYR A 214 -7.70 9.21 -8.82
C TYR A 214 -6.33 9.66 -9.25
N LEU A 215 -5.65 8.84 -10.03
CA LEU A 215 -4.29 9.10 -10.47
C LEU A 215 -4.21 9.05 -11.98
N TRP A 216 -3.38 9.93 -12.49
CA TRP A 216 -2.89 9.88 -13.86
C TRP A 216 -1.39 10.00 -13.83
N SER A 217 -0.70 9.02 -14.40
CA SER A 217 0.75 8.97 -14.40
C SER A 217 1.30 8.76 -15.80
N ASN A 218 2.46 9.36 -16.06
CA ASN A 218 3.14 9.30 -17.33
C ASN A 218 4.63 9.08 -17.10
N ALA A 219 5.24 8.35 -18.02
CA ALA A 219 6.68 8.21 -18.09
C ALA A 219 7.13 8.31 -19.55
N TYR A 220 8.15 9.11 -19.80
CA TYR A 220 8.80 9.21 -21.11
C TYR A 220 10.26 8.82 -20.99
N ARG A 221 10.67 7.81 -21.77
CA ARG A 221 12.04 7.32 -21.79
C ARG A 221 12.92 8.22 -22.64
N LEU A 222 13.74 9.04 -22.00
CA LEU A 222 14.75 9.87 -22.65
C LEU A 222 15.92 9.02 -23.17
N SER A 223 16.42 8.13 -22.32
CA SER A 223 17.54 7.24 -22.65
C SER A 223 17.34 5.85 -22.03
N LYS A 224 18.30 4.95 -22.23
CA LYS A 224 18.27 3.61 -21.62
C LYS A 224 18.10 3.66 -20.09
N ASN A 225 18.68 4.67 -19.45
CA ASN A 225 18.78 4.76 -18.00
C ASN A 225 18.02 5.97 -17.40
N LEU A 226 17.32 6.76 -18.22
CA LEU A 226 16.66 7.99 -17.75
C LEU A 226 15.25 8.10 -18.30
N ASP A 227 14.29 8.21 -17.38
CA ASP A 227 12.90 8.52 -17.69
C ASP A 227 12.52 9.89 -17.10
N ILE A 228 11.72 10.68 -17.81
CA ILE A 228 10.92 11.78 -17.25
C ILE A 228 9.62 11.18 -16.78
N VAL A 229 9.20 11.53 -15.55
CA VAL A 229 7.97 11.03 -14.95
C VAL A 229 7.09 12.17 -14.48
N MET A 230 5.78 12.00 -14.58
CA MET A 230 4.80 12.95 -14.10
C MET A 230 3.59 12.22 -13.51
N ILE A 231 3.11 12.69 -12.37
CA ILE A 231 1.91 12.18 -11.71
C ILE A 231 0.99 13.35 -11.41
N GLY A 232 -0.25 13.26 -11.88
CA GLY A 232 -1.36 14.06 -11.39
C GLY A 232 -2.26 13.20 -10.51
N SER A 233 -2.73 13.75 -9.41
CA SER A 233 -3.69 13.07 -8.57
C SER A 233 -4.77 13.99 -8.03
N TYR A 234 -5.95 13.43 -7.82
CA TYR A 234 -7.02 14.02 -7.04
C TYR A 234 -7.33 13.13 -5.85
N LEU A 235 -7.32 13.72 -4.67
CA LEU A 235 -7.66 13.07 -3.41
C LEU A 235 -9.00 13.57 -2.91
N ASN A 236 -9.82 12.66 -2.41
CA ASN A 236 -11.01 12.94 -1.65
C ASN A 236 -11.03 12.06 -0.39
N ALA A 237 -10.68 12.65 0.75
CA ALA A 237 -10.69 12.02 2.05
C ALA A 237 -11.98 12.36 2.78
N HIS A 238 -12.64 11.35 3.32
CA HIS A 238 -13.87 11.46 4.10
C HIS A 238 -13.61 10.97 5.52
N GLY A 239 -13.74 11.87 6.49
CA GLY A 239 -13.80 11.53 7.91
C GLY A 239 -15.18 10.97 8.30
N ASP A 240 -15.28 10.42 9.50
CA ASP A 240 -16.57 10.06 10.09
C ASP A 240 -17.30 11.28 10.66
N LYS A 241 -18.50 11.06 11.24
CA LYS A 241 -19.28 12.14 11.86
C LYS A 241 -18.60 12.81 13.05
N ALA A 242 -17.76 12.06 13.77
CA ALA A 242 -17.02 12.56 14.94
C ALA A 242 -15.73 13.31 14.53
N HIS A 243 -15.26 13.08 13.30
CA HIS A 243 -14.01 13.60 12.76
C HIS A 243 -14.23 14.25 11.39
N SER A 244 -15.26 15.08 11.27
CA SER A 244 -15.56 15.83 10.04
C SER A 244 -14.41 16.77 9.63
N ASP A 245 -13.55 17.16 10.57
CA ASP A 245 -12.34 17.95 10.33
C ASP A 245 -11.31 17.20 9.47
N ASP A 246 -11.45 15.88 9.34
CA ASP A 246 -10.61 15.06 8.46
C ASP A 246 -11.10 15.00 7.02
N ASN A 247 -12.24 15.61 6.72
CA ASN A 247 -12.68 15.79 5.34
C ASN A 247 -11.71 16.72 4.62
N ALA A 248 -11.08 16.21 3.58
CA ALA A 248 -10.16 16.98 2.77
C ALA A 248 -10.22 16.52 1.30
N LYS A 249 -10.08 17.47 0.40
CA LYS A 249 -9.96 17.19 -1.03
C LYS A 249 -8.92 18.10 -1.65
N GLY A 250 -8.22 17.60 -2.63
CA GLY A 250 -7.19 18.41 -3.29
C GLY A 250 -6.57 17.71 -4.47
N TYR A 251 -5.73 18.46 -5.16
CA TYR A 251 -4.98 18.00 -6.32
C TYR A 251 -3.49 18.07 -6.01
N ALA A 252 -2.73 17.13 -6.55
CA ALA A 252 -1.29 17.20 -6.56
C ALA A 252 -0.77 16.91 -7.97
N LEU A 253 0.27 17.64 -8.37
CA LEU A 253 1.03 17.40 -9.59
C LEU A 253 2.49 17.30 -9.23
N ILE A 254 3.13 16.19 -9.59
CA ILE A 254 4.54 15.92 -9.32
C ILE A 254 5.22 15.54 -10.63
N GLY A 255 6.37 16.16 -10.89
CA GLY A 255 7.27 15.81 -11.98
C GLY A 255 8.63 15.44 -11.44
N GLY A 256 9.34 14.57 -12.15
CA GLY A 256 10.67 14.14 -11.74
C GLY A 256 11.45 13.40 -12.83
N LEU A 257 12.69 13.09 -12.49
CA LEU A 257 13.57 12.25 -13.28
C LEU A 257 13.80 10.94 -12.55
N ALA A 258 13.63 9.82 -13.27
CA ALA A 258 13.88 8.48 -12.74
C ALA A 258 15.12 7.90 -13.40
N PHE A 259 16.16 7.67 -12.61
CA PHE A 259 17.40 7.03 -13.05
C PHE A 259 17.36 5.55 -12.75
N ARG A 260 17.87 4.73 -13.68
CA ARG A 260 18.06 3.28 -13.52
C ARG A 260 19.55 2.98 -13.60
N PHE A 261 20.06 2.34 -12.59
CA PHE A 261 21.45 1.88 -12.50
C PHE A 261 21.53 0.38 -12.73
#